data_ea6fc9d12c29d1aa95b60de93b508910
#
_entry.id   ea6fc9d12c29d1aa95b60de93b508910
#
_cell.length_a   1.000
_cell.length_b   1.000
_cell.length_c   1.000
_cell.angle_alpha   90.00
_cell.angle_beta   90.00
_cell.angle_gamma   90.00
#
_symmetry.space_group_name_H-M   'P 1'
#
loop_
_entity.id
_entity.type
_entity.pdbx_description
1 polymer ?
#
loop_
_entity_poly.entity_id
_entity_poly.type
_entity_poly.pdbx_seq_one_letter_code
_entity_poly.pdbx_strand_id
1 'polypeptide(L)'
;MKKLRIAGVVLALIAFSTATLTATGTADSAKRGKRVFGLTYWAASDFFETIANTVKAAAEANGDEVIIIEAQQDNLKQLNIIEDFITRGVDAVFLNPVDRDAIKPALVNLRKAGIPVINFDTSVADLSYVNSYIASDNVGAGVLCAQAINKQFPAGGEIAILDYPANSACLDRTQGFMKTINKNFKIVDQFDAQGKPDPGLEKATDILTAHPNLKAIFCVNDQCGMGAFGAIRAANSKVVVVGVDGAPESKQVIVQGTQFIGTAAQSPIAIGKKSIEVAYNILAGKPYEKEFYVPTFWIDKNNAGKYLNSWQ
;
A
#
# COMPACT_ATOMS: atom_id res chain seq x y z
N MET A 1 5.85 -64.67 -83.91
CA MET A 1 6.94 -64.04 -83.20
C MET A 1 6.67 -62.55 -83.04
N LYS A 2 6.23 -62.09 -81.87
CA LYS A 2 6.37 -60.74 -81.35
C LYS A 2 5.74 -60.68 -79.99
N LYS A 3 6.60 -60.47 -78.98
CA LYS A 3 6.25 -60.47 -77.55
C LYS A 3 5.59 -59.12 -77.23
N LEU A 4 4.39 -59.17 -76.66
CA LEU A 4 3.70 -58.00 -76.13
C LEU A 4 4.14 -57.78 -74.69
N ARG A 5 4.72 -56.61 -74.37
CA ARG A 5 5.09 -56.18 -73.05
C ARG A 5 3.96 -55.34 -72.47
N ILE A 6 3.34 -55.80 -71.42
CA ILE A 6 2.34 -55.07 -70.67
C ILE A 6 3.09 -54.18 -69.67
N ALA A 7 2.92 -52.89 -69.79
CA ALA A 7 3.44 -51.91 -68.81
C ALA A 7 2.43 -51.74 -67.71
N GLY A 8 2.79 -52.10 -66.48
CA GLY A 8 1.97 -51.84 -65.30
C GLY A 8 2.09 -50.40 -64.83
N VAL A 9 0.96 -49.73 -64.72
CA VAL A 9 0.84 -48.41 -64.13
C VAL A 9 0.70 -48.58 -62.61
N VAL A 10 1.71 -48.14 -61.86
CA VAL A 10 1.61 -48.06 -60.38
C VAL A 10 0.99 -46.72 -60.02
N LEU A 11 -0.23 -46.75 -59.52
CA LEU A 11 -0.92 -45.56 -58.94
C LEU A 11 -0.41 -45.38 -57.52
N ALA A 12 0.43 -44.33 -57.29
CA ALA A 12 0.86 -43.93 -55.96
C ALA A 12 -0.25 -43.07 -55.34
N LEU A 13 -0.98 -43.62 -54.37
CA LEU A 13 -1.89 -42.86 -53.49
C LEU A 13 -1.08 -42.06 -52.49
N ILE A 14 -1.02 -40.72 -52.69
CA ILE A 14 -0.51 -39.78 -51.71
C ILE A 14 -1.62 -39.56 -50.70
N ALA A 15 -1.50 -40.16 -49.53
CA ALA A 15 -2.32 -39.84 -48.38
C ALA A 15 -1.93 -38.47 -47.81
N PHE A 16 -2.75 -37.47 -48.04
CA PHE A 16 -2.67 -36.17 -47.39
C PHE A 16 -3.18 -36.36 -45.94
N SER A 17 -2.27 -36.51 -44.99
CA SER A 17 -2.61 -36.42 -43.57
C SER A 17 -2.78 -34.94 -43.22
N THR A 18 -4.02 -34.48 -43.15
CA THR A 18 -4.38 -33.21 -42.50
C THR A 18 -4.15 -33.35 -41.03
N ALA A 19 -3.00 -32.88 -40.56
CA ALA A 19 -2.73 -32.63 -39.14
C ALA A 19 -3.66 -31.49 -38.71
N THR A 20 -4.77 -31.83 -38.09
CA THR A 20 -5.58 -30.86 -37.33
C THR A 20 -4.74 -30.43 -36.13
N LEU A 21 -4.15 -29.21 -36.21
CA LEU A 21 -3.66 -28.52 -35.02
C LEU A 21 -4.90 -28.26 -34.14
N THR A 22 -5.14 -29.14 -33.19
CA THR A 22 -6.00 -28.81 -32.07
C THR A 22 -5.24 -27.83 -31.21
N ALA A 23 -5.65 -26.54 -31.29
CA ALA A 23 -5.28 -25.54 -30.32
C ALA A 23 -5.76 -25.99 -28.92
N THR A 24 -4.91 -26.68 -28.18
CA THR A 24 -5.13 -26.95 -26.75
C THR A 24 -4.75 -25.70 -25.95
N GLY A 25 -5.59 -24.70 -26.07
CA GLY A 25 -5.50 -23.48 -25.31
C GLY A 25 -6.89 -23.02 -24.96
N THR A 26 -7.55 -23.69 -24.01
CA THR A 26 -8.66 -23.22 -23.19
C THR A 26 -9.45 -24.42 -22.63
N ALA A 27 -8.86 -25.16 -21.73
CA ALA A 27 -9.62 -26.23 -21.05
C ALA A 27 -9.18 -26.40 -19.61
N ASP A 28 -9.00 -25.29 -18.87
CA ASP A 28 -8.84 -25.37 -17.41
C ASP A 28 -9.66 -24.31 -16.64
N SER A 29 -10.70 -23.74 -17.25
CA SER A 29 -11.75 -22.99 -16.54
C SER A 29 -12.94 -23.87 -16.15
N ALA A 30 -12.75 -25.20 -16.12
CA ALA A 30 -13.81 -26.13 -15.75
C ALA A 30 -14.08 -26.03 -14.25
N LYS A 31 -15.13 -25.27 -13.87
CA LYS A 31 -15.88 -25.36 -12.61
C LYS A 31 -15.05 -25.32 -11.32
N ARG A 32 -14.20 -24.31 -11.17
CA ARG A 32 -13.71 -23.93 -9.85
C ARG A 32 -14.88 -23.27 -9.10
N GLY A 33 -15.18 -23.77 -7.89
CA GLY A 33 -16.16 -23.12 -7.01
C GLY A 33 -15.76 -21.66 -6.74
N LYS A 34 -16.74 -20.78 -6.49
CA LYS A 34 -16.53 -19.41 -6.05
C LYS A 34 -15.63 -19.40 -4.81
N ARG A 35 -14.57 -18.62 -4.83
CA ARG A 35 -13.72 -18.39 -3.66
C ARG A 35 -14.32 -17.31 -2.77
N VAL A 36 -14.03 -17.41 -1.46
CA VAL A 36 -14.42 -16.42 -0.48
C VAL A 36 -13.17 -15.96 0.27
N PHE A 37 -12.91 -14.67 0.26
CA PHE A 37 -11.79 -14.07 0.97
C PHE A 37 -12.27 -13.30 2.19
N GLY A 38 -11.50 -13.35 3.28
CA GLY A 38 -11.67 -12.44 4.43
C GLY A 38 -10.73 -11.23 4.29
N LEU A 39 -11.22 -10.03 4.60
CA LEU A 39 -10.39 -8.83 4.69
C LEU A 39 -10.73 -8.06 5.96
N THR A 40 -9.71 -7.76 6.76
CA THR A 40 -9.86 -6.93 7.97
C THR A 40 -8.72 -5.91 8.08
N TYR A 41 -9.07 -4.71 8.55
CA TYR A 41 -8.14 -3.62 8.79
C TYR A 41 -8.46 -2.91 10.11
N TRP A 42 -7.49 -2.19 10.67
CA TRP A 42 -7.52 -1.68 12.04
C TRP A 42 -8.56 -0.58 12.28
N ALA A 43 -8.75 0.35 11.33
CA ALA A 43 -9.68 1.48 11.46
C ALA A 43 -10.14 2.00 10.10
N ALA A 44 -11.33 2.55 10.03
CA ALA A 44 -11.84 3.21 8.82
C ALA A 44 -10.99 4.42 8.45
N SER A 45 -10.59 4.47 7.20
CA SER A 45 -10.04 5.63 6.51
C SER A 45 -10.16 5.41 5.01
N ASP A 46 -10.24 6.49 4.24
CA ASP A 46 -10.30 6.42 2.79
C ASP A 46 -9.15 5.61 2.18
N PHE A 47 -7.97 5.61 2.84
CA PHE A 47 -6.81 4.83 2.43
C PHE A 47 -7.09 3.32 2.50
N PHE A 48 -7.53 2.81 3.66
CA PHE A 48 -7.81 1.38 3.84
C PHE A 48 -9.05 0.94 3.08
N GLU A 49 -10.08 1.79 2.99
CA GLU A 49 -11.26 1.51 2.17
C GLU A 49 -10.90 1.39 0.69
N THR A 50 -9.98 2.23 0.19
CA THR A 50 -9.49 2.14 -1.18
C THR A 50 -8.76 0.81 -1.44
N ILE A 51 -7.91 0.34 -0.50
CA ILE A 51 -7.28 -0.98 -0.59
C ILE A 51 -8.34 -2.08 -0.61
N ALA A 52 -9.26 -2.06 0.35
CA ALA A 52 -10.30 -3.08 0.50
C ALA A 52 -11.22 -3.15 -0.72
N ASN A 53 -11.66 -2.00 -1.23
CA ASN A 53 -12.50 -1.90 -2.42
C ASN A 53 -11.76 -2.35 -3.69
N THR A 54 -10.45 -2.09 -3.78
CA THR A 54 -9.62 -2.58 -4.89
C THR A 54 -9.51 -4.10 -4.88
N VAL A 55 -9.26 -4.69 -3.70
CA VAL A 55 -9.24 -6.15 -3.53
C VAL A 55 -10.59 -6.74 -3.89
N LYS A 56 -11.69 -6.16 -3.38
CA LYS A 56 -13.07 -6.61 -3.65
C LYS A 56 -13.40 -6.57 -5.13
N ALA A 57 -13.17 -5.43 -5.79
CA ALA A 57 -13.48 -5.28 -7.22
C ALA A 57 -12.70 -6.29 -8.09
N ALA A 58 -11.43 -6.54 -7.75
CA ALA A 58 -10.62 -7.52 -8.47
C ALA A 58 -11.07 -8.97 -8.22
N ALA A 59 -11.53 -9.30 -7.02
CA ALA A 59 -12.09 -10.61 -6.71
C ALA A 59 -13.43 -10.83 -7.44
N GLU A 60 -14.35 -9.85 -7.37
CA GLU A 60 -15.66 -9.90 -8.03
C GLU A 60 -15.54 -10.04 -9.55
N ALA A 61 -14.54 -9.38 -10.17
CA ALA A 61 -14.25 -9.53 -11.59
C ALA A 61 -13.85 -10.98 -11.98
N ASN A 62 -13.38 -11.78 -11.02
CA ASN A 62 -13.07 -13.20 -11.18
C ASN A 62 -14.23 -14.12 -10.73
N GLY A 63 -15.40 -13.58 -10.34
CA GLY A 63 -16.53 -14.31 -9.82
C GLY A 63 -16.41 -14.73 -8.36
N ASP A 64 -15.42 -14.24 -7.64
CA ASP A 64 -15.14 -14.55 -6.24
C ASP A 64 -15.78 -13.49 -5.28
N GLU A 65 -15.70 -13.70 -3.97
CA GLU A 65 -16.29 -12.83 -2.96
C GLU A 65 -15.25 -12.36 -1.94
N VAL A 66 -15.44 -11.14 -1.41
CA VAL A 66 -14.64 -10.63 -0.28
C VAL A 66 -15.56 -10.19 0.84
N ILE A 67 -15.38 -10.76 2.02
CA ILE A 67 -16.02 -10.33 3.26
C ILE A 67 -15.11 -9.31 3.91
N ILE A 68 -15.52 -8.05 3.95
CA ILE A 68 -14.74 -6.93 4.51
C ILE A 68 -15.32 -6.57 5.87
N ILE A 69 -14.50 -6.62 6.93
CA ILE A 69 -14.92 -6.24 8.29
C ILE A 69 -13.83 -5.37 8.93
N GLU A 70 -14.20 -4.16 9.30
CA GLU A 70 -13.36 -3.22 10.04
C GLU A 70 -13.25 -3.61 11.52
N ALA A 71 -12.05 -3.52 12.08
CA ALA A 71 -11.79 -3.87 13.47
C ALA A 71 -12.11 -2.76 14.48
N GLN A 72 -12.28 -1.50 14.02
CA GLN A 72 -12.64 -0.34 14.88
C GLN A 72 -11.62 -0.06 15.98
N GLN A 73 -10.32 -0.21 15.69
CA GLN A 73 -9.23 -0.06 16.65
C GLN A 73 -9.34 -1.01 17.87
N ASP A 74 -10.16 -2.05 17.76
CA ASP A 74 -10.39 -3.05 18.82
C ASP A 74 -9.71 -4.36 18.45
N ASN A 75 -8.63 -4.68 19.18
CA ASN A 75 -7.85 -5.90 18.95
C ASN A 75 -8.69 -7.16 19.23
N LEU A 76 -9.53 -7.17 20.29
CA LEU A 76 -10.37 -8.33 20.59
C LEU A 76 -11.41 -8.56 19.49
N LYS A 77 -12.01 -7.48 18.97
CA LYS A 77 -12.91 -7.54 17.82
C LYS A 77 -12.19 -8.13 16.60
N GLN A 78 -10.94 -7.71 16.34
CA GLN A 78 -10.18 -8.26 15.20
C GLN A 78 -9.88 -9.75 15.36
N LEU A 79 -9.54 -10.21 16.56
CA LEU A 79 -9.37 -11.63 16.84
C LEU A 79 -10.66 -12.42 16.54
N ASN A 80 -11.82 -11.91 16.98
CA ASN A 80 -13.13 -12.55 16.74
C ASN A 80 -13.50 -12.55 15.24
N ILE A 81 -13.17 -11.49 14.49
CA ILE A 81 -13.35 -11.43 13.02
C ILE A 81 -12.55 -12.54 12.34
N ILE A 82 -11.32 -12.77 12.77
CA ILE A 82 -10.47 -13.81 12.18
C ILE A 82 -11.00 -15.21 12.51
N GLU A 83 -11.50 -15.44 13.73
CA GLU A 83 -12.15 -16.72 14.09
C GLU A 83 -13.44 -16.96 13.26
N ASP A 84 -14.21 -15.91 12.94
CA ASP A 84 -15.35 -16.02 12.03
C ASP A 84 -14.90 -16.40 10.61
N PHE A 85 -13.81 -15.78 10.11
CA PHE A 85 -13.24 -16.15 8.81
C PHE A 85 -12.77 -17.61 8.76
N ILE A 86 -12.13 -18.09 9.84
CA ILE A 86 -11.73 -19.50 9.97
C ILE A 86 -12.97 -20.43 9.95
N THR A 87 -14.00 -20.07 10.73
CA THR A 87 -15.24 -20.84 10.80
C THR A 87 -15.97 -20.92 9.46
N ARG A 88 -15.95 -19.84 8.70
CA ARG A 88 -16.51 -19.77 7.34
C ARG A 88 -15.68 -20.52 6.30
N GLY A 89 -14.45 -20.89 6.64
CA GLY A 89 -13.55 -21.58 5.71
C GLY A 89 -13.14 -20.70 4.53
N VAL A 90 -12.78 -19.43 4.76
CA VAL A 90 -12.33 -18.55 3.69
C VAL A 90 -11.04 -19.07 3.04
N ASP A 91 -10.86 -18.79 1.74
CA ASP A 91 -9.71 -19.29 0.96
C ASP A 91 -8.41 -18.55 1.28
N ALA A 92 -8.46 -17.28 1.71
CA ALA A 92 -7.33 -16.49 2.18
C ALA A 92 -7.82 -15.30 3.02
N VAL A 93 -6.92 -14.75 3.84
CA VAL A 93 -7.19 -13.56 4.67
C VAL A 93 -6.23 -12.43 4.29
N PHE A 94 -6.77 -11.25 4.00
CA PHE A 94 -6.04 -9.99 3.92
C PHE A 94 -6.11 -9.31 5.30
N LEU A 95 -4.95 -9.03 5.86
CA LEU A 95 -4.83 -8.55 7.24
C LEU A 95 -4.02 -7.26 7.33
N ASN A 96 -4.62 -6.22 7.90
CA ASN A 96 -3.90 -5.08 8.46
C ASN A 96 -4.19 -5.06 9.97
N PRO A 97 -3.18 -5.29 10.85
CA PRO A 97 -3.42 -5.54 12.27
C PRO A 97 -3.75 -4.27 13.05
N VAL A 98 -4.63 -4.38 14.05
CA VAL A 98 -4.83 -3.35 15.08
C VAL A 98 -3.58 -3.25 15.97
N ASP A 99 -3.06 -4.39 16.38
CA ASP A 99 -1.86 -4.51 17.20
C ASP A 99 -0.95 -5.60 16.61
N ARG A 100 0.30 -5.22 16.34
CA ARG A 100 1.29 -6.06 15.65
C ARG A 100 1.65 -7.33 16.42
N ASP A 101 1.70 -7.23 17.74
CA ASP A 101 2.10 -8.32 18.63
C ASP A 101 0.88 -9.15 19.08
N ALA A 102 -0.19 -8.46 19.47
CA ALA A 102 -1.40 -9.08 20.00
C ALA A 102 -2.19 -9.90 18.95
N ILE A 103 -1.96 -9.69 17.66
CA ILE A 103 -2.60 -10.48 16.58
C ILE A 103 -2.03 -11.90 16.43
N LYS A 104 -0.89 -12.20 17.05
CA LYS A 104 -0.17 -13.49 16.90
C LYS A 104 -1.04 -14.74 17.15
N PRO A 105 -1.92 -14.82 18.16
CA PRO A 105 -2.78 -15.98 18.35
C PRO A 105 -3.67 -16.29 17.13
N ALA A 106 -4.27 -15.26 16.52
CA ALA A 106 -5.09 -15.41 15.33
C ALA A 106 -4.26 -15.92 14.12
N LEU A 107 -3.04 -15.43 13.95
CA LEU A 107 -2.12 -15.92 12.90
C LEU A 107 -1.77 -17.40 13.08
N VAL A 108 -1.57 -17.83 14.33
CA VAL A 108 -1.35 -19.26 14.66
C VAL A 108 -2.57 -20.10 14.27
N ASN A 109 -3.78 -19.62 14.55
CA ASN A 109 -5.03 -20.32 14.22
C ASN A 109 -5.27 -20.40 12.72
N LEU A 110 -5.05 -19.30 11.99
CA LEU A 110 -5.11 -19.29 10.51
C LEU A 110 -4.13 -20.30 9.90
N ARG A 111 -2.89 -20.37 10.41
CA ARG A 111 -1.90 -21.35 9.97
C ARG A 111 -2.33 -22.78 10.23
N LYS A 112 -2.92 -23.08 11.41
CA LYS A 112 -3.47 -24.41 11.73
C LYS A 112 -4.63 -24.80 10.83
N ALA A 113 -5.43 -23.82 10.43
CA ALA A 113 -6.54 -24.01 9.48
C ALA A 113 -6.07 -24.11 8.02
N GLY A 114 -4.79 -23.88 7.74
CA GLY A 114 -4.25 -23.89 6.38
C GLY A 114 -4.67 -22.69 5.53
N ILE A 115 -5.15 -21.61 6.16
CA ILE A 115 -5.63 -20.41 5.47
C ILE A 115 -4.44 -19.45 5.30
N PRO A 116 -4.05 -19.11 4.06
CA PRO A 116 -2.97 -18.18 3.80
C PRO A 116 -3.33 -16.75 4.20
N VAL A 117 -2.33 -16.02 4.67
CA VAL A 117 -2.45 -14.62 5.12
C VAL A 117 -1.61 -13.71 4.25
N ILE A 118 -2.22 -12.69 3.69
CA ILE A 118 -1.59 -11.57 3.00
C ILE A 118 -1.68 -10.37 3.95
N ASN A 119 -0.58 -10.05 4.62
CA ASN A 119 -0.48 -8.87 5.47
C ASN A 119 -0.24 -7.63 4.60
N PHE A 120 -0.97 -6.55 4.82
CA PHE A 120 -0.80 -5.34 4.05
C PHE A 120 -0.61 -4.11 4.94
N ASP A 121 0.10 -3.10 4.41
CA ASP A 121 0.40 -1.79 4.99
C ASP A 121 1.19 -1.87 6.31
N THR A 122 0.54 -2.04 7.46
CA THR A 122 1.21 -2.20 8.75
C THR A 122 1.61 -3.66 8.97
N SER A 123 2.90 -3.90 9.21
CA SER A 123 3.41 -5.26 9.40
C SER A 123 2.96 -5.86 10.73
N VAL A 124 2.71 -7.17 10.76
CA VAL A 124 2.71 -7.95 12.00
C VAL A 124 4.13 -8.00 12.59
N ALA A 125 4.28 -8.30 13.88
CA ALA A 125 5.60 -8.31 14.53
C ALA A 125 6.52 -9.41 14.01
N ASP A 126 5.98 -10.55 13.63
CA ASP A 126 6.72 -11.71 13.10
C ASP A 126 6.16 -12.13 11.74
N LEU A 127 6.79 -11.66 10.66
CA LEU A 127 6.40 -11.95 9.28
C LEU A 127 6.48 -13.43 8.91
N SER A 128 7.12 -14.28 9.72
CA SER A 128 7.12 -15.74 9.47
C SER A 128 5.73 -16.36 9.57
N TYR A 129 4.76 -15.68 10.21
CA TYR A 129 3.38 -16.13 10.33
C TYR A 129 2.49 -15.80 9.16
N VAL A 130 2.93 -14.95 8.25
CA VAL A 130 2.17 -14.57 7.04
C VAL A 130 2.82 -15.13 5.78
N ASN A 131 2.02 -15.27 4.73
CA ASN A 131 2.52 -15.76 3.45
C ASN A 131 3.22 -14.65 2.67
N SER A 132 2.67 -13.45 2.71
CA SER A 132 3.25 -12.27 2.07
C SER A 132 2.95 -11.01 2.87
N TYR A 133 3.87 -10.04 2.82
CA TYR A 133 3.69 -8.68 3.32
C TYR A 133 3.81 -7.68 2.17
N ILE A 134 2.82 -6.80 2.02
CA ILE A 134 2.73 -5.83 0.93
C ILE A 134 2.47 -4.44 1.53
N ALA A 135 3.42 -3.53 1.36
CA ALA A 135 3.36 -2.19 1.92
C ALA A 135 3.90 -1.15 0.94
N SER A 136 3.78 0.12 1.29
CA SER A 136 4.50 1.18 0.60
C SER A 136 5.99 1.18 0.99
N ASP A 137 6.85 1.70 0.12
CA ASP A 137 8.23 2.04 0.48
C ASP A 137 8.24 3.26 1.41
N ASN A 138 8.01 3.00 2.71
CA ASN A 138 7.93 4.05 3.73
C ASN A 138 9.28 4.73 3.98
N VAL A 139 10.39 4.00 3.87
CA VAL A 139 11.73 4.60 3.95
C VAL A 139 11.93 5.57 2.79
N GLY A 140 11.60 5.14 1.56
CA GLY A 140 11.63 5.98 0.36
C GLY A 140 10.74 7.21 0.48
N ALA A 141 9.56 7.11 1.11
CA ALA A 141 8.69 8.26 1.36
C ALA A 141 9.38 9.32 2.23
N GLY A 142 10.03 8.91 3.32
CA GLY A 142 10.82 9.81 4.16
C GLY A 142 12.00 10.45 3.40
N VAL A 143 12.67 9.68 2.55
CA VAL A 143 13.73 10.18 1.65
C VAL A 143 13.21 11.30 0.74
N LEU A 144 12.05 11.11 0.11
CA LEU A 144 11.43 12.11 -0.76
C LEU A 144 11.10 13.41 -0.02
N CYS A 145 10.57 13.32 1.20
CA CYS A 145 10.30 14.49 2.05
C CYS A 145 11.57 15.26 2.39
N ALA A 146 12.64 14.56 2.80
CA ALA A 146 13.93 15.19 3.11
C ALA A 146 14.55 15.86 1.88
N GLN A 147 14.48 15.19 0.71
CA GLN A 147 14.97 15.77 -0.55
C GLN A 147 14.22 17.06 -0.92
N ALA A 148 12.91 17.10 -0.70
CA ALA A 148 12.11 18.30 -0.94
C ALA A 148 12.54 19.47 -0.03
N ILE A 149 12.75 19.23 1.26
CA ILE A 149 13.25 20.25 2.20
C ILE A 149 14.68 20.68 1.85
N ASN A 150 15.57 19.74 1.53
CA ASN A 150 16.95 20.04 1.12
C ASN A 150 16.98 20.95 -0.12
N LYS A 151 16.11 20.70 -1.10
CA LYS A 151 15.96 21.51 -2.31
C LYS A 151 15.38 22.88 -2.03
N GLN A 152 14.38 22.97 -1.13
CA GLN A 152 13.72 24.23 -0.77
C GLN A 152 14.63 25.16 0.01
N PHE A 153 15.50 24.63 0.89
CA PHE A 153 16.36 25.37 1.77
C PHE A 153 17.81 24.86 1.69
N PRO A 154 18.53 25.12 0.58
CA PRO A 154 19.90 24.60 0.40
C PRO A 154 20.91 25.10 1.45
N ALA A 155 20.66 26.24 2.06
CA ALA A 155 21.47 26.78 3.15
C ALA A 155 21.23 26.09 4.51
N GLY A 156 20.21 25.22 4.61
CA GLY A 156 19.82 24.60 5.86
C GLY A 156 18.93 25.49 6.73
N GLY A 157 18.86 25.17 8.01
CA GLY A 157 18.09 25.91 9.00
C GLY A 157 17.47 25.03 10.07
N GLU A 158 16.55 25.60 10.84
CA GLU A 158 15.80 24.84 11.86
C GLU A 158 14.58 24.15 11.24
N ILE A 159 14.37 22.89 11.60
CA ILE A 159 13.23 22.06 11.18
C ILE A 159 12.68 21.29 12.37
N ALA A 160 11.43 20.89 12.30
CA ALA A 160 10.80 20.04 13.30
C ALA A 160 10.17 18.80 12.64
N ILE A 161 9.90 17.79 13.46
CA ILE A 161 9.28 16.54 13.04
C ILE A 161 8.03 16.31 13.88
N LEU A 162 6.90 16.04 13.22
CA LEU A 162 5.70 15.52 13.86
C LEU A 162 5.58 14.04 13.52
N ASP A 163 5.87 13.20 14.51
CA ASP A 163 6.07 11.77 14.40
C ASP A 163 4.87 10.97 14.89
N TYR A 164 4.93 9.65 14.70
CA TYR A 164 4.04 8.67 15.31
C TYR A 164 4.82 7.37 15.58
N PRO A 165 5.61 7.29 16.66
CA PRO A 165 6.53 6.19 16.92
C PRO A 165 5.85 4.83 17.22
N ALA A 166 4.57 4.82 17.59
CA ALA A 166 3.81 3.59 17.80
C ALA A 166 3.48 2.87 16.48
N ASN A 167 3.59 3.55 15.32
CA ASN A 167 3.32 2.99 14.00
C ASN A 167 4.63 2.71 13.24
N SER A 168 4.83 1.47 12.80
CA SER A 168 6.06 1.06 12.12
C SER A 168 6.30 1.78 10.79
N ALA A 169 5.24 2.02 10.00
CA ALA A 169 5.36 2.75 8.74
C ALA A 169 5.85 4.19 8.98
N CYS A 170 5.37 4.84 10.05
CA CYS A 170 5.80 6.18 10.44
C CYS A 170 7.26 6.19 10.92
N LEU A 171 7.69 5.17 11.68
CA LEU A 171 9.10 5.01 12.05
C LEU A 171 10.01 4.89 10.83
N ASP A 172 9.63 4.09 9.84
CA ASP A 172 10.40 3.93 8.60
C ASP A 172 10.49 5.26 7.83
N ARG A 173 9.40 6.04 7.76
CA ARG A 173 9.37 7.38 7.16
C ARG A 173 10.34 8.32 7.87
N THR A 174 10.27 8.37 9.20
CA THR A 174 11.20 9.18 10.02
C THR A 174 12.65 8.73 9.83
N GLN A 175 12.92 7.44 9.77
CA GLN A 175 14.26 6.90 9.52
C GLN A 175 14.80 7.32 8.15
N GLY A 176 13.99 7.20 7.09
CA GLY A 176 14.34 7.63 5.74
C GLY A 176 14.63 9.13 5.67
N PHE A 177 13.78 9.92 6.33
CA PHE A 177 13.97 11.37 6.45
C PHE A 177 15.28 11.74 7.16
N MET A 178 15.51 11.18 8.35
CA MET A 178 16.70 11.47 9.18
C MET A 178 18.01 11.07 8.51
N LYS A 179 18.01 9.99 7.72
CA LYS A 179 19.22 9.56 6.97
C LYS A 179 19.53 10.46 5.78
N THR A 180 18.54 11.22 5.28
CA THR A 180 18.64 11.95 4.01
C THR A 180 18.71 13.45 4.18
N ILE A 181 18.15 13.99 5.26
CA ILE A 181 18.21 15.43 5.52
C ILE A 181 19.67 15.90 5.66
N ASN A 182 20.02 17.02 5.02
CA ASN A 182 21.39 17.55 5.03
C ASN A 182 21.83 17.94 6.44
N LYS A 183 23.12 17.80 6.73
CA LYS A 183 23.74 18.06 8.04
C LYS A 183 23.67 19.54 8.48
N ASN A 184 23.38 20.45 7.56
CA ASN A 184 23.19 21.87 7.84
C ASN A 184 21.79 22.22 8.37
N PHE A 185 20.91 21.23 8.49
CA PHE A 185 19.67 21.37 9.23
C PHE A 185 19.83 20.96 10.69
N LYS A 186 19.17 21.72 11.56
CA LYS A 186 19.03 21.43 12.99
C LYS A 186 17.59 21.01 13.26
N ILE A 187 17.38 19.78 13.71
CA ILE A 187 16.08 19.34 14.22
C ILE A 187 15.94 19.94 15.62
N VAL A 188 15.01 20.88 15.77
CA VAL A 188 14.80 21.60 17.03
C VAL A 188 13.80 20.90 17.93
N ASP A 189 12.80 20.22 17.34
CA ASP A 189 11.78 19.45 18.05
C ASP A 189 11.37 18.21 17.25
N GLN A 190 11.01 17.16 17.99
CA GLN A 190 10.35 15.96 17.47
C GLN A 190 9.26 15.54 18.46
N PHE A 191 7.99 15.60 18.05
CA PHE A 191 6.84 15.29 18.90
C PHE A 191 6.01 14.16 18.31
N ASP A 192 5.46 13.31 19.18
CA ASP A 192 4.41 12.37 18.81
C ASP A 192 3.10 13.13 18.59
N ALA A 193 2.66 13.22 17.34
CA ALA A 193 1.39 13.80 16.93
C ALA A 193 0.37 12.71 16.57
N GLN A 194 0.67 11.43 16.86
CA GLN A 194 -0.20 10.28 16.65
C GLN A 194 -0.74 10.12 15.21
N GLY A 195 -0.09 10.79 14.24
CA GLY A 195 -0.55 10.84 12.86
C GLY A 195 -1.92 11.50 12.67
N LYS A 196 -2.39 12.30 13.61
CA LYS A 196 -3.74 12.90 13.65
C LYS A 196 -3.73 14.41 13.43
N PRO A 197 -4.81 15.00 12.88
CA PRO A 197 -4.84 16.45 12.62
C PRO A 197 -4.84 17.30 13.88
N ASP A 198 -5.62 16.95 14.91
CA ASP A 198 -5.71 17.78 16.13
C ASP A 198 -4.39 17.83 16.92
N PRO A 199 -3.73 16.71 17.24
CA PRO A 199 -2.38 16.75 17.81
C PRO A 199 -1.36 17.44 16.89
N GLY A 200 -1.48 17.26 15.57
CA GLY A 200 -0.64 17.94 14.59
C GLY A 200 -0.76 19.45 14.66
N LEU A 201 -1.97 19.98 14.80
CA LEU A 201 -2.25 21.42 14.97
C LEU A 201 -1.69 21.93 16.30
N GLU A 202 -1.96 21.21 17.42
CA GLU A 202 -1.49 21.59 18.76
C GLU A 202 0.05 21.67 18.78
N LYS A 203 0.74 20.60 18.40
CA LYS A 203 2.21 20.55 18.43
C LYS A 203 2.85 21.54 17.48
N ALA A 204 2.29 21.74 16.28
CA ALA A 204 2.80 22.75 15.35
C ALA A 204 2.64 24.18 15.92
N THR A 205 1.57 24.47 16.65
CA THR A 205 1.37 25.77 17.32
C THR A 205 2.45 26.02 18.37
N ASP A 206 2.76 25.01 19.20
CA ASP A 206 3.82 25.07 20.20
C ASP A 206 5.18 25.32 19.54
N ILE A 207 5.51 24.54 18.50
CA ILE A 207 6.77 24.64 17.74
C ILE A 207 6.94 26.04 17.13
N LEU A 208 5.90 26.56 16.47
CA LEU A 208 5.96 27.88 15.84
C LEU A 208 6.19 29.01 16.86
N THR A 209 5.65 28.85 18.06
CA THR A 209 5.84 29.80 19.16
C THR A 209 7.28 29.73 19.72
N ALA A 210 7.81 28.53 19.89
CA ALA A 210 9.15 28.31 20.46
C ALA A 210 10.28 28.63 19.48
N HIS A 211 10.06 28.44 18.16
CA HIS A 211 11.09 28.52 17.13
C HIS A 211 10.74 29.52 16.02
N PRO A 212 10.93 30.84 16.22
CA PRO A 212 10.58 31.87 15.24
C PRO A 212 11.41 31.80 13.94
N ASN A 213 12.54 31.08 13.94
CA ASN A 213 13.41 30.87 12.77
C ASN A 213 13.16 29.57 12.02
N LEU A 214 12.15 28.80 12.43
CA LEU A 214 11.79 27.51 11.82
C LEU A 214 11.58 27.66 10.30
N LYS A 215 12.08 26.70 9.52
CA LYS A 215 11.96 26.66 8.06
C LYS A 215 10.87 25.68 7.60
N ALA A 216 10.84 24.49 8.20
CA ALA A 216 9.95 23.42 7.78
C ALA A 216 9.51 22.51 8.92
N ILE A 217 8.36 21.87 8.73
CA ILE A 217 7.89 20.76 9.56
C ILE A 217 7.73 19.55 8.63
N PHE A 218 8.40 18.44 8.96
CA PHE A 218 8.11 17.14 8.39
C PHE A 218 7.03 16.45 9.22
N CYS A 219 5.93 16.08 8.57
CA CYS A 219 4.85 15.32 9.18
C CYS A 219 4.84 13.92 8.59
N VAL A 220 4.78 12.89 9.46
CA VAL A 220 4.86 11.49 9.02
C VAL A 220 3.68 11.03 8.16
N ASN A 221 2.58 11.79 8.15
CA ASN A 221 1.45 11.58 7.25
C ASN A 221 0.73 12.91 6.93
N ASP A 222 -0.15 12.87 5.93
CA ASP A 222 -0.87 14.05 5.45
C ASP A 222 -1.92 14.55 6.45
N GLN A 223 -2.55 13.67 7.23
CA GLN A 223 -3.52 14.08 8.25
C GLN A 223 -2.87 14.98 9.31
N CYS A 224 -1.73 14.55 9.87
CA CYS A 224 -0.93 15.36 10.77
C CYS A 224 -0.44 16.64 10.06
N GLY A 225 -0.01 16.52 8.80
CA GLY A 225 0.41 17.65 7.96
C GLY A 225 -0.68 18.70 7.75
N MET A 226 -1.94 18.30 7.60
CA MET A 226 -3.07 19.22 7.51
C MET A 226 -3.31 19.97 8.82
N GLY A 227 -3.13 19.30 9.97
CA GLY A 227 -3.14 19.95 11.28
C GLY A 227 -2.05 21.01 11.40
N ALA A 228 -0.80 20.64 11.09
CA ALA A 228 0.34 21.56 11.11
C ALA A 228 0.15 22.74 10.14
N PHE A 229 -0.40 22.49 8.96
CA PHE A 229 -0.74 23.53 7.99
C PHE A 229 -1.80 24.50 8.53
N GLY A 230 -2.77 24.00 9.29
CA GLY A 230 -3.75 24.81 10.00
C GLY A 230 -3.09 25.80 10.97
N ALA A 231 -2.15 25.33 11.80
CA ALA A 231 -1.37 26.17 12.73
C ALA A 231 -0.56 27.24 12.00
N ILE A 232 0.13 26.85 10.91
CA ILE A 232 0.96 27.76 10.08
C ILE A 232 0.10 28.88 9.49
N ARG A 233 -1.10 28.56 8.99
CA ARG A 233 -2.04 29.54 8.46
C ARG A 233 -2.54 30.50 9.55
N ALA A 234 -2.94 29.95 10.70
CA ALA A 234 -3.43 30.75 11.83
C ALA A 234 -2.36 31.73 12.33
N ALA A 235 -1.09 31.32 12.37
CA ALA A 235 0.03 32.16 12.74
C ALA A 235 0.52 33.10 11.61
N ASN A 236 -0.07 33.05 10.42
CA ASN A 236 0.41 33.74 9.21
C ASN A 236 1.92 33.50 8.98
N SER A 237 2.39 32.28 9.25
CA SER A 237 3.79 31.88 9.17
C SER A 237 4.22 31.53 7.75
N LYS A 238 5.52 31.63 7.46
CA LYS A 238 6.14 31.21 6.19
C LYS A 238 6.76 29.82 6.27
N VAL A 239 6.66 29.15 7.41
CA VAL A 239 7.12 27.75 7.59
C VAL A 239 6.42 26.86 6.61
N VAL A 240 7.14 25.92 6.00
CA VAL A 240 6.55 24.95 5.07
C VAL A 240 6.30 23.60 5.72
N VAL A 241 5.35 22.84 5.17
CA VAL A 241 5.05 21.47 5.57
C VAL A 241 5.33 20.54 4.41
N VAL A 242 5.86 19.36 4.71
CA VAL A 242 5.89 18.20 3.85
C VAL A 242 5.23 17.03 4.58
N GLY A 243 4.47 16.20 3.85
CA GLY A 243 3.76 15.04 4.39
C GLY A 243 4.01 13.77 3.60
N VAL A 244 3.33 12.72 4.00
CA VAL A 244 3.28 11.43 3.31
C VAL A 244 1.82 11.02 3.19
N ASP A 245 1.43 10.40 2.15
CA ASP A 245 0.24 9.65 1.75
C ASP A 245 -0.23 10.03 0.35
N GLY A 246 -0.23 11.32 -0.02
CA GLY A 246 -0.89 11.81 -1.23
C GLY A 246 -2.42 11.82 -1.05
N ALA A 247 -2.90 12.17 0.14
CA ALA A 247 -4.32 12.24 0.44
C ALA A 247 -5.03 13.31 -0.43
N PRO A 248 -6.31 13.11 -0.81
CA PRO A 248 -7.05 14.09 -1.62
C PRO A 248 -7.02 15.50 -1.04
N GLU A 249 -7.21 15.65 0.28
CA GLU A 249 -7.26 16.93 0.97
C GLU A 249 -5.91 17.67 0.92
N SER A 250 -4.80 16.97 1.14
CA SER A 250 -3.47 17.58 1.06
C SER A 250 -3.15 18.03 -0.37
N LYS A 251 -3.52 17.25 -1.38
CA LYS A 251 -3.32 17.63 -2.80
C LYS A 251 -4.10 18.87 -3.18
N GLN A 252 -5.29 19.07 -2.63
CA GLN A 252 -6.10 20.28 -2.89
C GLN A 252 -5.41 21.56 -2.38
N VAL A 253 -4.71 21.53 -1.25
CA VAL A 253 -3.97 22.68 -0.75
C VAL A 253 -2.60 22.81 -1.42
N ILE A 254 -1.94 21.71 -1.75
CA ILE A 254 -0.65 21.68 -2.44
C ILE A 254 -0.75 22.31 -3.84
N VAL A 255 -1.78 21.98 -4.62
CA VAL A 255 -1.95 22.50 -6.00
C VAL A 255 -2.11 24.02 -6.03
N GLN A 256 -2.62 24.63 -4.96
CA GLN A 256 -2.77 26.07 -4.80
C GLN A 256 -1.44 26.79 -4.51
N GLY A 257 -0.32 26.06 -4.33
CA GLY A 257 0.98 26.63 -4.02
C GLY A 257 1.07 27.22 -2.60
N THR A 258 0.47 26.55 -1.63
CA THR A 258 0.46 26.95 -0.22
C THR A 258 1.75 26.56 0.50
N GLN A 259 1.79 26.75 1.82
CA GLN A 259 2.91 26.30 2.67
C GLN A 259 2.96 24.77 2.83
N PHE A 260 1.91 24.04 2.52
CA PHE A 260 1.99 22.57 2.34
C PHE A 260 2.56 22.31 0.95
N ILE A 261 3.89 22.20 0.86
CA ILE A 261 4.60 22.22 -0.43
C ILE A 261 4.57 20.92 -1.19
N GLY A 262 4.28 19.79 -0.52
CA GLY A 262 4.18 18.49 -1.18
C GLY A 262 4.08 17.32 -0.22
N THR A 263 3.79 16.16 -0.80
CA THR A 263 3.61 14.91 -0.09
C THR A 263 4.28 13.75 -0.85
N ALA A 264 4.87 12.81 -0.13
CA ALA A 264 5.33 11.55 -0.69
C ALA A 264 4.12 10.59 -0.80
N ALA A 265 3.62 10.43 -2.01
CA ALA A 265 2.37 9.71 -2.26
C ALA A 265 2.54 8.20 -2.17
N GLN A 266 1.64 7.55 -1.47
CA GLN A 266 1.40 6.11 -1.46
C GLN A 266 0.39 5.74 -2.55
N SER A 267 0.35 4.45 -2.96
CA SER A 267 -0.67 3.94 -3.87
C SER A 267 -1.48 2.81 -3.23
N PRO A 268 -2.58 3.12 -2.51
CA PRO A 268 -3.47 2.10 -1.96
C PRO A 268 -4.07 1.20 -3.04
N ILE A 269 -4.30 1.74 -4.24
CA ILE A 269 -4.76 0.96 -5.40
C ILE A 269 -3.72 -0.10 -5.79
N ALA A 270 -2.44 0.25 -5.84
CA ALA A 270 -1.38 -0.71 -6.17
C ALA A 270 -1.19 -1.76 -5.07
N ILE A 271 -1.29 -1.36 -3.78
CA ILE A 271 -1.27 -2.29 -2.64
C ILE A 271 -2.41 -3.29 -2.78
N GLY A 272 -3.65 -2.85 -3.02
CA GLY A 272 -4.81 -3.72 -3.17
C GLY A 272 -4.67 -4.68 -4.36
N LYS A 273 -4.24 -4.18 -5.52
CA LYS A 273 -4.00 -5.01 -6.73
C LYS A 273 -2.93 -6.08 -6.49
N LYS A 274 -1.80 -5.69 -5.86
CA LYS A 274 -0.73 -6.64 -5.56
C LYS A 274 -1.15 -7.67 -4.52
N SER A 275 -1.92 -7.27 -3.52
CA SER A 275 -2.42 -8.17 -2.48
C SER A 275 -3.29 -9.28 -3.07
N ILE A 276 -4.27 -8.94 -3.91
CA ILE A 276 -5.15 -9.94 -4.53
C ILE A 276 -4.41 -10.81 -5.56
N GLU A 277 -3.46 -10.26 -6.32
CA GLU A 277 -2.59 -11.02 -7.23
C GLU A 277 -1.82 -12.10 -6.45
N VAL A 278 -1.19 -11.72 -5.34
CA VAL A 278 -0.42 -12.65 -4.49
C VAL A 278 -1.33 -13.72 -3.90
N ALA A 279 -2.54 -13.38 -3.43
CA ALA A 279 -3.49 -14.36 -2.94
C ALA A 279 -3.82 -15.42 -4.01
N TYR A 280 -4.11 -14.99 -5.23
CA TYR A 280 -4.36 -15.92 -6.34
C TYR A 280 -3.13 -16.77 -6.69
N ASN A 281 -1.94 -16.21 -6.65
CA ASN A 281 -0.71 -16.97 -6.91
C ASN A 281 -0.48 -18.05 -5.85
N ILE A 282 -0.67 -17.73 -4.57
CA ILE A 282 -0.57 -18.69 -3.47
C ILE A 282 -1.55 -19.84 -3.67
N LEU A 283 -2.83 -19.52 -3.94
CA LEU A 283 -3.89 -20.51 -4.11
C LEU A 283 -3.72 -21.37 -5.38
N ALA A 284 -2.99 -20.87 -6.37
CA ALA A 284 -2.67 -21.59 -7.59
C ALA A 284 -1.33 -22.37 -7.52
N GLY A 285 -0.62 -22.31 -6.38
CA GLY A 285 0.72 -22.91 -6.22
C GLY A 285 1.79 -22.25 -7.09
N LYS A 286 1.57 -21.01 -7.51
CA LYS A 286 2.50 -20.22 -8.32
C LYS A 286 3.51 -19.47 -7.44
N PRO A 287 4.67 -19.07 -7.98
CA PRO A 287 5.60 -18.19 -7.28
C PRO A 287 4.95 -16.85 -6.89
N TYR A 288 5.33 -16.34 -5.73
CA TYR A 288 4.91 -15.03 -5.21
C TYR A 288 6.02 -14.41 -4.34
N GLU A 289 5.99 -13.08 -4.18
CA GLU A 289 6.92 -12.38 -3.33
C GLU A 289 6.52 -12.50 -1.86
N LYS A 290 7.51 -12.78 -0.99
CA LYS A 290 7.32 -12.79 0.47
C LYS A 290 7.11 -11.38 1.03
N GLU A 291 7.80 -10.43 0.48
CA GLU A 291 7.69 -9.01 0.79
C GLU A 291 7.69 -8.22 -0.51
N PHE A 292 6.81 -7.26 -0.62
CA PHE A 292 6.72 -6.36 -1.76
C PHE A 292 6.45 -4.94 -1.29
N TYR A 293 7.31 -4.01 -1.72
CA TYR A 293 7.19 -2.59 -1.38
C TYR A 293 6.78 -1.79 -2.61
N VAL A 294 5.57 -1.23 -2.56
CA VAL A 294 5.03 -0.35 -3.62
C VAL A 294 5.82 0.96 -3.59
N PRO A 295 6.46 1.37 -4.69
CA PRO A 295 7.20 2.61 -4.73
C PRO A 295 6.33 3.83 -4.39
N THR A 296 6.87 4.75 -3.62
CA THR A 296 6.28 6.06 -3.37
C THR A 296 6.84 7.10 -4.34
N PHE A 297 6.11 8.19 -4.57
CA PHE A 297 6.55 9.25 -5.46
C PHE A 297 6.13 10.63 -4.96
N TRP A 298 6.87 11.66 -5.38
CA TRP A 298 6.63 13.02 -4.91
C TRP A 298 5.49 13.70 -5.65
N ILE A 299 4.54 14.27 -4.89
CA ILE A 299 3.49 15.16 -5.39
C ILE A 299 3.75 16.56 -4.84
N ASP A 300 3.84 17.54 -5.75
CA ASP A 300 3.91 18.96 -5.45
C ASP A 300 2.93 19.77 -6.33
N LYS A 301 2.97 21.10 -6.23
CA LYS A 301 2.08 21.98 -7.01
C LYS A 301 2.14 21.78 -8.52
N ASN A 302 3.24 21.22 -9.07
CA ASN A 302 3.42 21.06 -10.51
C ASN A 302 2.69 19.83 -11.05
N ASN A 303 2.43 18.83 -10.21
CA ASN A 303 1.81 17.58 -10.63
C ASN A 303 0.54 17.20 -9.85
N ALA A 304 0.25 17.85 -8.71
CA ALA A 304 -0.93 17.56 -7.87
C ALA A 304 -2.25 17.60 -8.65
N GLY A 305 -2.35 18.48 -9.66
CA GLY A 305 -3.54 18.60 -10.51
C GLY A 305 -3.94 17.30 -11.22
N LYS A 306 -3.01 16.36 -11.40
CA LYS A 306 -3.28 15.05 -12.03
C LYS A 306 -3.97 14.06 -11.08
N TYR A 307 -3.94 14.32 -9.78
CA TYR A 307 -4.32 13.37 -8.73
C TYR A 307 -5.34 13.91 -7.73
N LEU A 308 -6.00 15.06 -8.03
CA LEU A 308 -6.74 15.87 -7.05
C LEU A 308 -7.82 15.13 -6.25
N ASN A 309 -8.63 14.31 -6.91
CA ASN A 309 -9.88 13.79 -6.36
C ASN A 309 -9.87 12.28 -6.10
N SER A 310 -8.73 11.63 -6.18
CA SER A 310 -8.63 10.19 -6.02
C SER A 310 -7.27 9.80 -5.44
N TRP A 311 -7.21 8.64 -4.85
CA TRP A 311 -5.96 7.96 -4.57
C TRP A 311 -5.29 7.51 -5.88
N GLN A 312 -4.00 7.37 -5.87
CA GLN A 312 -3.15 6.96 -6.99
C GLN A 312 -2.71 5.50 -6.91
#